data_5420bdd8a775958f5a06aa54818bbd45
#
_entry.id   5420bdd8a775958f5a06aa54818bbd45
#
_cell.length_a   1.000
_cell.length_b   1.000
_cell.length_c   1.000
_cell.angle_alpha   90.00
_cell.angle_beta   90.00
_cell.angle_gamma   90.00
#
_symmetry.space_group_name_H-M   'P 1'
#
loop_
_entity.id
_entity.type
_entity.pdbx_description
1 polymer ?
#
loop_
_entity_poly.entity_id
_entity_poly.type
_entity_poly.pdbx_seq_one_letter_code
_entity_poly.pdbx_strand_id
1 'polypeptide(L)'
;MENFVPHQDGERVVLVSVTVQILEDLDAEEFQLLAESAGAEVLQHVHTQRSKPDAKLFIGSGKAEEIAALVKEHEANLVIFDHALTPAQARNLEKVMQCRVVDRTELILDIFAQRARTYEGKLQVELAQLQHLSSRLVRSRSNLDSQKGGIGLRGPGETLLETDRRLLRI
;
A
#
# COMPACT_ATOMS: atom_id res chain seq x y z
N MET A 1 2.50 14.01 -5.31
CA MET A 1 2.19 12.65 -4.84
C MET A 1 1.50 12.75 -3.49
N GLU A 2 0.27 12.35 -3.47
CA GLU A 2 -0.48 12.39 -2.23
C GLU A 2 -0.03 11.26 -1.33
N ASN A 3 0.41 11.61 -0.15
CA ASN A 3 0.74 10.63 0.86
C ASN A 3 -0.54 10.07 1.44
N PHE A 4 -0.53 8.78 1.74
CA PHE A 4 -1.59 8.19 2.52
C PHE A 4 -1.59 8.82 3.91
N VAL A 5 -2.67 9.47 4.26
CA VAL A 5 -2.82 10.12 5.57
C VAL A 5 -4.11 9.58 6.20
N PRO A 6 -4.03 8.44 6.89
CA PRO A 6 -5.24 7.76 7.38
C PRO A 6 -5.94 8.50 8.51
N HIS A 7 -5.28 9.45 9.12
CA HIS A 7 -5.89 10.26 10.16
C HIS A 7 -6.73 11.43 9.63
N GLN A 8 -6.84 11.55 8.31
CA GLN A 8 -7.78 12.51 7.76
C GLN A 8 -9.19 11.98 7.93
N ASP A 9 -9.99 12.74 8.65
CA ASP A 9 -11.40 12.39 8.83
C ASP A 9 -12.07 12.22 7.48
N GLY A 10 -12.77 11.11 7.31
CA GLY A 10 -13.52 10.85 6.11
C GLY A 10 -12.88 9.91 5.09
N GLU A 11 -11.76 9.27 5.42
CA GLU A 11 -11.25 8.19 4.56
C GLU A 11 -12.18 6.99 4.63
N ARG A 12 -12.80 6.69 3.51
CA ARG A 12 -13.78 5.61 3.37
C ARG A 12 -13.07 4.41 2.76
N VAL A 13 -13.00 3.33 3.52
CA VAL A 13 -12.09 2.22 3.25
C VAL A 13 -12.81 0.90 3.06
N VAL A 14 -12.39 0.14 2.06
CA VAL A 14 -12.70 -1.28 1.94
C VAL A 14 -11.46 -2.07 2.34
N LEU A 15 -11.60 -2.95 3.31
CA LEU A 15 -10.52 -3.84 3.73
C LEU A 15 -10.62 -5.16 2.99
N VAL A 16 -9.47 -5.71 2.61
CA VAL A 16 -9.39 -7.02 1.96
C VAL A 16 -8.42 -7.89 2.74
N SER A 17 -8.96 -8.96 3.33
CA SER A 17 -8.18 -9.98 4.01
C SER A 17 -8.08 -11.20 3.10
N VAL A 18 -6.86 -11.60 2.78
CA VAL A 18 -6.59 -12.73 1.90
C VAL A 18 -5.91 -13.84 2.71
N THR A 19 -6.52 -15.01 2.75
CA THR A 19 -5.90 -16.19 3.32
C THR A 19 -5.19 -16.95 2.21
N VAL A 20 -3.86 -16.95 2.24
CA VAL A 20 -3.05 -17.61 1.20
C VAL A 20 -2.82 -19.07 1.52
N GLN A 21 -2.61 -19.39 2.80
CA GLN A 21 -2.43 -20.78 3.25
C GLN A 21 -3.30 -21.02 4.46
N ILE A 22 -3.80 -22.24 4.58
CA ILE A 22 -4.69 -22.63 5.70
C ILE A 22 -4.02 -22.44 7.06
N LEU A 23 -2.68 -22.43 7.09
CA LEU A 23 -1.90 -22.26 8.31
C LEU A 23 -1.54 -20.80 8.64
N GLU A 24 -1.87 -19.87 7.77
CA GLU A 24 -1.67 -18.45 8.07
C GLU A 24 -2.80 -17.98 8.99
N ASP A 25 -2.43 -17.73 10.22
CA ASP A 25 -3.36 -17.18 11.20
C ASP A 25 -3.27 -15.67 11.16
N LEU A 26 -3.73 -15.09 10.05
CA LEU A 26 -3.85 -13.63 9.94
C LEU A 26 -5.16 -13.23 10.60
N ASP A 27 -5.04 -12.51 11.70
CA ASP A 27 -6.20 -12.05 12.44
C ASP A 27 -6.87 -10.88 11.72
N ALA A 28 -7.99 -11.17 11.06
CA ALA A 28 -8.76 -10.16 10.35
C ALA A 28 -9.30 -9.08 11.29
N GLU A 29 -9.62 -9.44 12.53
CA GLU A 29 -10.08 -8.47 13.54
C GLU A 29 -8.96 -7.50 13.91
N GLU A 30 -7.74 -8.01 14.10
CA GLU A 30 -6.58 -7.17 14.35
C GLU A 30 -6.32 -6.21 13.21
N PHE A 31 -6.42 -6.69 11.98
CA PHE A 31 -6.24 -5.86 10.79
C PHE A 31 -7.27 -4.73 10.74
N GLN A 32 -8.52 -5.04 11.03
CA GLN A 32 -9.59 -4.03 11.07
C GLN A 32 -9.33 -3.00 12.17
N LEU A 33 -8.92 -3.46 13.37
CA LEU A 33 -8.57 -2.56 14.46
C LEU A 33 -7.41 -1.65 14.11
N LEU A 34 -6.40 -2.16 13.39
CA LEU A 34 -5.28 -1.35 12.91
C LEU A 34 -5.76 -0.26 11.96
N ALA A 35 -6.60 -0.60 11.01
CA ALA A 35 -7.14 0.37 10.06
C ALA A 35 -7.97 1.45 10.79
N GLU A 36 -8.83 1.04 11.69
CA GLU A 36 -9.66 1.97 12.47
C GLU A 36 -8.80 2.87 13.35
N SER A 37 -7.73 2.33 13.95
CA SER A 37 -6.81 3.13 14.76
C SER A 37 -6.04 4.16 13.96
N ALA A 38 -5.91 3.94 12.66
CA ALA A 38 -5.31 4.90 11.73
C ALA A 38 -6.29 5.97 11.26
N GLY A 39 -7.54 5.92 11.69
CA GLY A 39 -8.56 6.90 11.32
C GLY A 39 -9.44 6.50 10.15
N ALA A 40 -9.37 5.26 9.69
CA ALA A 40 -10.16 4.79 8.57
C ALA A 40 -11.60 4.48 8.99
N GLU A 41 -12.55 4.89 8.15
CA GLU A 41 -13.95 4.43 8.25
C GLU A 41 -14.08 3.17 7.39
N VAL A 42 -14.20 2.01 8.04
CA VAL A 42 -14.28 0.73 7.35
C VAL A 42 -15.72 0.50 6.87
N LEU A 43 -15.92 0.53 5.57
CA LEU A 43 -17.23 0.34 4.96
C LEU A 43 -17.57 -1.13 4.75
N GLN A 44 -16.57 -1.89 4.30
CA GLN A 44 -16.68 -3.33 4.05
C GLN A 44 -15.37 -4.01 4.38
N HIS A 45 -15.44 -5.22 4.88
CA HIS A 45 -14.28 -6.07 5.10
C HIS A 45 -14.47 -7.35 4.29
N VAL A 46 -13.77 -7.46 3.18
CA VAL A 46 -13.86 -8.59 2.26
C VAL A 46 -12.86 -9.66 2.67
N HIS A 47 -13.31 -10.89 2.76
CA HIS A 47 -12.47 -12.04 3.05
C HIS A 47 -12.42 -12.94 1.82
N THR A 48 -11.22 -13.35 1.45
CA THR A 48 -11.03 -14.26 0.31
C THR A 48 -9.89 -15.22 0.59
N GLN A 49 -9.88 -16.33 -0.14
CA GLN A 49 -8.84 -17.35 -0.03
C GLN A 49 -8.19 -17.56 -1.39
N ARG A 50 -6.87 -17.76 -1.37
CA ARG A 50 -6.10 -18.10 -2.57
C ARG A 50 -5.06 -19.14 -2.20
N SER A 51 -4.93 -20.17 -3.02
CA SER A 51 -3.86 -21.16 -2.84
C SER A 51 -2.49 -20.57 -3.16
N LYS A 52 -2.44 -19.65 -4.14
CA LYS A 52 -1.24 -18.90 -4.50
C LYS A 52 -1.63 -17.47 -4.83
N PRO A 53 -0.81 -16.49 -4.41
CA PRO A 53 -1.05 -15.11 -4.83
C PRO A 53 -0.88 -14.99 -6.34
N ASP A 54 -1.75 -14.24 -6.97
CA ASP A 54 -1.62 -13.92 -8.38
C ASP A 54 -0.50 -12.89 -8.58
N ALA A 55 0.35 -13.12 -9.58
CA ALA A 55 1.49 -12.23 -9.82
C ALA A 55 1.05 -10.83 -10.26
N LYS A 56 -0.10 -10.72 -10.91
CA LYS A 56 -0.58 -9.46 -11.45
C LYS A 56 -1.44 -8.68 -10.47
N LEU A 57 -2.37 -9.35 -9.78
CA LEU A 57 -3.37 -8.70 -8.95
C LEU A 57 -3.38 -9.17 -7.50
N PHE A 58 -2.53 -10.11 -7.12
CA PHE A 58 -2.53 -10.79 -5.83
C PHE A 58 -3.77 -11.68 -5.64
N ILE A 59 -4.94 -11.18 -5.98
CA ILE A 59 -6.22 -11.91 -5.98
C ILE A 59 -6.65 -12.19 -7.42
N GLY A 60 -7.63 -13.05 -7.60
CA GLY A 60 -8.15 -13.33 -8.94
C GLY A 60 -8.86 -12.12 -9.55
N SER A 61 -8.88 -12.04 -10.89
CA SER A 61 -9.50 -10.92 -11.61
C SER A 61 -10.98 -10.76 -11.27
N GLY A 62 -11.70 -11.87 -11.12
CA GLY A 62 -13.12 -11.82 -10.75
C GLY A 62 -13.33 -11.21 -9.37
N LYS A 63 -12.48 -11.56 -8.39
CA LYS A 63 -12.53 -11.00 -7.06
C LYS A 63 -12.16 -9.52 -7.07
N ALA A 64 -11.17 -9.14 -7.86
CA ALA A 64 -10.78 -7.75 -8.01
C ALA A 64 -11.92 -6.90 -8.55
N GLU A 65 -12.64 -7.42 -9.54
CA GLU A 65 -13.81 -6.73 -10.10
C GLU A 65 -14.96 -6.63 -9.09
N GLU A 66 -15.17 -7.68 -8.31
CA GLU A 66 -16.16 -7.68 -7.23
C GLU A 66 -15.86 -6.59 -6.20
N ILE A 67 -14.61 -6.47 -5.79
CA ILE A 67 -14.19 -5.44 -4.86
C ILE A 67 -14.31 -4.04 -5.50
N ALA A 68 -13.97 -3.92 -6.78
CA ALA A 68 -14.15 -2.67 -7.51
C ALA A 68 -15.61 -2.21 -7.51
N ALA A 69 -16.54 -3.14 -7.65
CA ALA A 69 -17.96 -2.83 -7.56
C ALA A 69 -18.36 -2.35 -6.18
N LEU A 70 -17.83 -2.96 -5.12
CA LEU A 70 -18.06 -2.51 -3.74
C LEU A 70 -17.50 -1.11 -3.49
N VAL A 71 -16.31 -0.84 -4.01
CA VAL A 71 -15.68 0.48 -3.91
C VAL A 71 -16.58 1.55 -4.51
N LYS A 72 -17.11 1.27 -5.68
CA LYS A 72 -18.00 2.20 -6.37
C LYS A 72 -19.33 2.37 -5.64
N GLU A 73 -19.92 1.27 -5.20
CA GLU A 73 -21.21 1.27 -4.51
C GLU A 73 -21.16 2.07 -3.21
N HIS A 74 -20.10 1.88 -2.44
CA HIS A 74 -19.94 2.53 -1.13
C HIS A 74 -19.18 3.85 -1.20
N GLU A 75 -18.78 4.27 -2.39
CA GLU A 75 -17.99 5.49 -2.60
C GLU A 75 -16.71 5.48 -1.74
N ALA A 76 -16.04 4.32 -1.69
CA ALA A 76 -14.76 4.20 -1.00
C ALA A 76 -13.66 4.89 -1.78
N ASN A 77 -12.72 5.49 -1.08
CA ASN A 77 -11.59 6.17 -1.70
C ASN A 77 -10.27 5.43 -1.48
N LEU A 78 -10.29 4.34 -0.73
CA LEU A 78 -9.10 3.58 -0.38
C LEU A 78 -9.44 2.11 -0.19
N VAL A 79 -8.56 1.24 -0.68
CA VAL A 79 -8.61 -0.20 -0.41
C VAL A 79 -7.31 -0.59 0.29
N ILE A 80 -7.41 -1.32 1.40
CA ILE A 80 -6.25 -1.78 2.15
C ILE A 80 -6.23 -3.31 2.15
N PHE A 81 -5.10 -3.88 1.71
CA PHE A 81 -4.87 -5.32 1.76
C PHE A 81 -4.06 -5.70 2.99
N ASP A 82 -4.34 -6.84 3.57
CA ASP A 82 -3.64 -7.34 4.76
C ASP A 82 -2.30 -8.01 4.46
N HIS A 83 -1.93 -8.13 3.19
CA HIS A 83 -0.65 -8.68 2.74
C HIS A 83 0.17 -7.61 2.04
N ALA A 84 1.49 -7.76 2.09
CA ALA A 84 2.37 -6.92 1.31
C ALA A 84 2.14 -7.16 -0.19
N LEU A 85 1.99 -6.09 -0.94
CA LEU A 85 1.80 -6.15 -2.39
C LEU A 85 3.08 -5.72 -3.09
N THR A 86 3.37 -6.36 -4.22
CA THR A 86 4.43 -5.85 -5.08
C THR A 86 3.97 -4.53 -5.70
N PRO A 87 4.91 -3.66 -6.12
CA PRO A 87 4.54 -2.42 -6.80
C PRO A 87 3.65 -2.65 -8.02
N ALA A 88 3.93 -3.70 -8.78
CA ALA A 88 3.13 -4.05 -9.96
C ALA A 88 1.70 -4.46 -9.57
N GLN A 89 1.56 -5.28 -8.53
CA GLN A 89 0.25 -5.69 -8.04
C GLN A 89 -0.58 -4.50 -7.57
N ALA A 90 0.02 -3.63 -6.76
CA ALA A 90 -0.66 -2.45 -6.25
C ALA A 90 -1.14 -1.55 -7.39
N ARG A 91 -0.29 -1.30 -8.37
CA ARG A 91 -0.64 -0.46 -9.53
C ARG A 91 -1.74 -1.08 -10.36
N ASN A 92 -1.67 -2.39 -10.61
CA ASN A 92 -2.69 -3.08 -11.39
C ASN A 92 -4.04 -3.07 -10.67
N LEU A 93 -4.02 -3.25 -9.33
CA LEU A 93 -5.23 -3.19 -8.52
C LEU A 93 -5.84 -1.77 -8.53
N GLU A 94 -5.02 -0.75 -8.48
CA GLU A 94 -5.51 0.63 -8.56
C GLU A 94 -6.23 0.90 -9.88
N LYS A 95 -5.73 0.33 -10.97
CA LYS A 95 -6.36 0.46 -12.28
C LYS A 95 -7.73 -0.23 -12.32
N VAL A 96 -7.84 -1.41 -11.74
CA VAL A 96 -9.10 -2.15 -11.71
C VAL A 96 -10.12 -1.49 -10.78
N MET A 97 -9.68 -1.09 -9.61
CA MET A 97 -10.55 -0.56 -8.55
C MET A 97 -10.85 0.92 -8.68
N GLN A 98 -10.10 1.63 -9.51
CA GLN A 98 -10.26 3.07 -9.73
C GLN A 98 -10.20 3.88 -8.43
N CYS A 99 -9.36 3.41 -7.50
CA CYS A 99 -9.09 4.11 -6.25
C CYS A 99 -7.69 3.74 -5.77
N ARG A 100 -7.25 4.41 -4.73
CA ARG A 100 -5.93 4.15 -4.14
C ARG A 100 -5.93 2.80 -3.44
N VAL A 101 -4.84 2.05 -3.60
CA VAL A 101 -4.64 0.75 -2.96
C VAL A 101 -3.35 0.80 -2.14
N VAL A 102 -3.45 0.44 -0.88
CA VAL A 102 -2.29 0.32 0.01
C VAL A 102 -2.28 -1.06 0.63
N ASP A 103 -1.14 -1.45 1.17
CA ASP A 103 -0.98 -2.73 1.83
C ASP A 103 -0.76 -2.56 3.34
N ARG A 104 -0.68 -3.68 4.04
CA ARG A 104 -0.45 -3.69 5.49
C ARG A 104 0.82 -2.95 5.87
N THR A 105 1.89 -3.08 5.08
CA THR A 105 3.16 -2.43 5.37
C THR A 105 3.01 -0.90 5.37
N GLU A 106 2.35 -0.35 4.35
CA GLU A 106 2.09 1.09 4.28
C GLU A 106 1.21 1.56 5.43
N LEU A 107 0.20 0.77 5.79
CA LEU A 107 -0.67 1.09 6.90
C LEU A 107 0.10 1.17 8.22
N ILE A 108 0.96 0.17 8.50
CA ILE A 108 1.76 0.13 9.71
C ILE A 108 2.74 1.30 9.77
N LEU A 109 3.44 1.59 8.66
CA LEU A 109 4.37 2.71 8.61
C LEU A 109 3.67 4.03 8.88
N ASP A 110 2.45 4.17 8.39
CA ASP A 110 1.70 5.39 8.57
C ASP A 110 1.21 5.55 10.03
N ILE A 111 0.81 4.45 10.67
CA ILE A 111 0.49 4.44 12.09
C ILE A 111 1.70 4.86 12.93
N PHE A 112 2.88 4.33 12.61
CA PHE A 112 4.11 4.73 13.28
C PHE A 112 4.41 6.21 13.07
N ALA A 113 4.21 6.72 11.86
CA ALA A 113 4.40 8.14 11.57
C ALA A 113 3.51 9.02 12.45
N GLN A 114 2.26 8.64 12.61
CA GLN A 114 1.31 9.38 13.45
C GLN A 114 1.72 9.37 14.92
N ARG A 115 2.32 8.27 15.38
CA ARG A 115 2.69 8.08 16.79
C ARG A 115 4.10 8.53 17.12
N ALA A 116 4.92 8.86 16.13
CA ALA A 116 6.26 9.34 16.35
C ALA A 116 6.22 10.72 17.02
N ARG A 117 6.73 10.78 18.25
CA ARG A 117 6.68 12.00 19.06
C ARG A 117 7.95 12.81 19.02
N THR A 118 9.08 12.20 18.67
CA THR A 118 10.36 12.89 18.58
C THR A 118 10.62 13.27 17.14
N TYR A 119 11.32 14.38 16.93
CA TYR A 119 11.70 14.81 15.58
C TYR A 119 12.52 13.74 14.86
N GLU A 120 13.49 13.16 15.56
CA GLU A 120 14.32 12.10 14.99
C GLU A 120 13.49 10.86 14.60
N GLY A 121 12.58 10.43 15.50
CA GLY A 121 11.70 9.31 15.24
C GLY A 121 10.81 9.55 14.02
N LYS A 122 10.27 10.76 13.90
CA LYS A 122 9.46 11.12 12.73
C LYS A 122 10.26 11.06 11.44
N LEU A 123 11.50 11.55 11.45
CA LEU A 123 12.35 11.50 10.27
C LEU A 123 12.65 10.07 9.84
N GLN A 124 12.94 9.19 10.79
CA GLN A 124 13.24 7.79 10.49
C GLN A 124 12.02 7.08 9.87
N VAL A 125 10.84 7.33 10.40
CA VAL A 125 9.61 6.73 9.88
C VAL A 125 9.29 7.28 8.49
N GLU A 126 9.41 8.57 8.30
CA GLU A 126 9.19 9.20 7.00
C GLU A 126 10.16 8.66 5.95
N LEU A 127 11.41 8.42 6.34
CA LEU A 127 12.38 7.82 5.45
C LEU A 127 11.97 6.41 5.04
N ALA A 128 11.51 5.60 6.00
CA ALA A 128 11.04 4.24 5.71
C ALA A 128 9.85 4.26 4.76
N GLN A 129 8.91 5.17 4.94
CA GLN A 129 7.78 5.34 4.04
C GLN A 129 8.24 5.76 2.65
N LEU A 130 9.16 6.71 2.57
CA LEU A 130 9.70 7.18 1.31
C LEU A 130 10.45 6.07 0.57
N GLN A 131 11.23 5.27 1.28
CA GLN A 131 11.93 4.13 0.71
C GLN A 131 10.95 3.11 0.14
N HIS A 132 9.87 2.84 0.84
CA HIS A 132 8.84 1.92 0.37
C HIS A 132 8.17 2.43 -0.91
N LEU A 133 7.77 3.68 -0.92
CA LEU A 133 7.14 4.32 -2.07
C LEU A 133 8.09 4.41 -3.26
N SER A 134 9.35 4.77 -3.01
CA SER A 134 10.37 4.84 -4.06
C SER A 134 10.64 3.48 -4.68
N SER A 135 10.66 2.44 -3.87
CA SER A 135 10.81 1.07 -4.36
C SER A 135 9.68 0.70 -5.32
N ARG A 136 8.45 1.08 -5.01
CA ARG A 136 7.31 0.84 -5.89
C ARG A 136 7.43 1.62 -7.21
N LEU A 137 7.81 2.89 -7.14
CA LEU A 137 7.95 3.74 -8.30
C LEU A 137 9.09 3.29 -9.20
N VAL A 138 10.24 2.98 -8.64
CA VAL A 138 11.42 2.52 -9.38
C VAL A 138 11.12 1.21 -10.10
N ARG A 139 10.51 0.25 -9.44
CA ARG A 139 10.15 -1.02 -10.07
C ARG A 139 9.12 -0.83 -11.20
N SER A 140 8.19 0.07 -11.02
CA SER A 140 7.20 0.38 -12.06
C SER A 140 7.86 0.99 -13.28
N ARG A 141 8.85 1.86 -13.06
CA ARG A 141 9.61 2.49 -14.14
C ARG A 141 10.58 1.55 -14.81
N SER A 142 11.25 0.69 -14.05
CA SER A 142 12.24 -0.23 -14.63
C SER A 142 11.59 -1.17 -15.66
N ASN A 143 10.33 -1.51 -15.49
CA ASN A 143 9.60 -2.29 -16.48
C ASN A 143 9.36 -1.53 -17.79
N LEU A 144 9.21 -0.22 -17.71
CA LEU A 144 9.04 0.64 -18.89
C LEU A 144 10.39 1.04 -19.48
N ASP A 145 11.36 1.32 -18.63
CA ASP A 145 12.67 1.82 -19.02
C ASP A 145 13.56 0.74 -19.63
N SER A 146 13.39 -0.52 -19.22
CA SER A 146 14.10 -1.63 -19.83
C SER A 146 13.73 -1.78 -21.32
N GLN A 147 12.55 -1.34 -21.72
CA GLN A 147 12.12 -1.33 -23.11
C GLN A 147 12.76 -0.17 -23.91
N LYS A 148 13.22 0.85 -23.21
CA LYS A 148 13.83 2.03 -23.81
C LYS A 148 15.35 2.05 -23.71
N GLY A 149 15.95 0.95 -23.21
CA GLY A 149 17.38 0.93 -22.98
C GLY A 149 17.86 1.64 -21.74
N GLY A 150 16.98 2.08 -20.91
CA GLY A 150 17.12 2.48 -19.50
C GLY A 150 18.40 3.12 -18.98
N ILE A 151 19.21 3.73 -19.81
CA ILE A 151 20.51 4.23 -19.38
C ILE A 151 20.35 5.47 -18.51
N GLY A 152 20.80 5.36 -17.26
CA GLY A 152 20.90 6.50 -16.38
C GLY A 152 19.59 7.10 -15.96
N LEU A 153 18.52 6.38 -16.17
CA LEU A 153 17.22 6.85 -15.72
C LEU A 153 17.06 6.53 -14.24
N ARG A 154 17.76 7.32 -13.45
CA ARG A 154 17.45 7.35 -12.03
C ARG A 154 16.13 8.05 -11.88
N GLY A 155 15.15 7.35 -11.37
CA GLY A 155 13.88 7.97 -11.06
C GLY A 155 14.07 9.05 -9.99
N PRO A 156 13.22 10.08 -9.98
CA PRO A 156 13.28 11.10 -8.94
C PRO A 156 13.27 10.51 -7.52
N GLY A 157 12.65 9.35 -7.34
CA GLY A 157 12.63 8.65 -6.07
C GLY A 157 14.00 8.19 -5.61
N GLU A 158 14.84 7.70 -6.51
CA GLU A 158 16.19 7.26 -6.13
C GLU A 158 17.05 8.42 -5.65
N THR A 159 16.96 9.55 -6.31
CA THR A 159 17.70 10.75 -5.92
C THR A 159 17.26 11.25 -4.55
N LEU A 160 15.97 11.27 -4.30
CA LEU A 160 15.41 11.65 -3.00
C LEU A 160 15.85 10.69 -1.91
N LEU A 161 15.82 9.39 -2.20
CA LEU A 161 16.26 8.37 -1.25
C LEU A 161 17.71 8.55 -0.85
N GLU A 162 18.59 8.77 -1.82
CA GLU A 162 20.00 9.00 -1.55
C GLU A 162 20.24 10.25 -0.72
N THR A 163 19.51 11.31 -1.00
CA THR A 163 19.59 12.56 -0.25
C THR A 163 19.14 12.35 1.18
N ASP A 164 18.00 11.69 1.38
CA ASP A 164 17.45 11.44 2.71
C ASP A 164 18.35 10.51 3.53
N ARG A 165 18.92 9.50 2.90
CA ARG A 165 19.87 8.60 3.56
C ARG A 165 21.09 9.37 4.05
N ARG A 166 21.61 10.31 3.26
CA ARG A 166 22.75 11.13 3.64
C ARG A 166 22.41 12.03 4.81
N LEU A 167 21.25 12.65 4.79
CA LEU A 167 20.79 13.51 5.87
C LEU A 167 20.65 12.78 7.20
N LEU A 168 20.18 11.52 7.15
CA LEU A 168 19.98 10.74 8.36
C LEU A 168 21.27 10.12 8.91
N ARG A 169 22.33 10.03 8.11
CA ARG A 169 23.63 9.50 8.54
C ARG A 169 24.50 10.54 9.24
N ILE A 170 24.16 11.77 9.14
CA ILE A 170 24.85 12.86 9.84
C ILE A 170 24.33 12.93 11.27
#